data_43d4d4bb7d5a983cddd5947248de8c52
#
_entry.id   43d4d4bb7d5a983cddd5947248de8c52
#
_cell.length_a   1.000
_cell.length_b   1.000
_cell.length_c   1.000
_cell.angle_alpha   90.00
_cell.angle_beta   90.00
_cell.angle_gamma   90.00
#
_symmetry.space_group_name_H-M   'P 1'
#
loop_
_entity.id
_entity.type
_entity.pdbx_description
1 polymer ?
#
loop_
_entity_poly.entity_id
_entity_poly.type
_entity_poly.pdbx_seq_one_letter_code
_entity_poly.pdbx_strand_id
1 'polypeptide(L)'
;MKFQVTITGHGAEALEFLGDSDNSFFILFNENAPEELAEISVLHTISAVYKEPAPGDTMKIGDKEFKITAVGVEAPYTLRELGHCTINFGGGAEAALPGCIMLEGSEKVTVEDLQ
;
A
#
# COMPACT_ATOMS: atom_id res chain seq x y z
N MET A 1 7.72 -15.01 -1.84
CA MET A 1 6.83 -13.94 -1.35
C MET A 1 7.51 -13.18 -0.23
N LYS A 2 7.61 -11.86 -0.39
CA LYS A 2 8.31 -11.01 0.57
C LYS A 2 7.43 -10.49 1.69
N PHE A 3 6.14 -10.34 1.43
CA PHE A 3 5.20 -9.77 2.36
C PHE A 3 3.79 -10.23 2.01
N GLN A 4 3.04 -10.68 2.99
CA GLN A 4 1.67 -11.13 2.76
C GLN A 4 0.81 -10.78 3.96
N VAL A 5 -0.32 -10.13 3.70
CA VAL A 5 -1.30 -9.79 4.73
C VAL A 5 -2.70 -10.00 4.21
N THR A 6 -3.65 -10.08 5.14
CA THR A 6 -5.08 -10.12 4.83
C THR A 6 -5.68 -8.79 5.25
N ILE A 7 -6.43 -8.16 4.36
CA ILE A 7 -7.12 -6.92 4.70
C ILE A 7 -8.27 -7.24 5.65
N THR A 8 -8.28 -6.57 6.80
CA THR A 8 -9.28 -6.80 7.84
C THR A 8 -10.34 -5.70 7.89
N GLY A 9 -10.07 -4.56 7.27
CA GLY A 9 -11.03 -3.46 7.23
C GLY A 9 -10.40 -2.20 6.69
N HIS A 10 -11.15 -1.12 6.71
CA HIS A 10 -10.63 0.19 6.33
C HIS A 10 -11.43 1.27 7.05
N GLY A 11 -10.77 2.39 7.30
CA GLY A 11 -11.43 3.53 7.92
C GLY A 11 -12.40 4.23 6.98
N ALA A 12 -13.20 5.13 7.53
CA ALA A 12 -14.26 5.83 6.79
C ALA A 12 -13.73 6.64 5.62
N GLU A 13 -12.49 7.15 5.73
CA GLU A 13 -11.88 8.00 4.72
C GLU A 13 -10.74 7.33 3.94
N ALA A 14 -10.52 6.03 4.20
CA ALA A 14 -9.35 5.32 3.66
C ALA A 14 -9.32 5.24 2.13
N LEU A 15 -10.46 5.24 1.47
CA LEU A 15 -10.56 5.01 0.04
C LEU A 15 -10.91 6.26 -0.77
N GLU A 16 -10.91 7.43 -0.12
CA GLU A 16 -11.27 8.68 -0.80
C GLU A 16 -10.31 9.08 -1.92
N PHE A 17 -9.05 8.66 -1.81
CA PHE A 17 -8.02 9.03 -2.78
C PHE A 17 -7.84 8.00 -3.90
N LEU A 18 -8.60 6.91 -3.87
CA LEU A 18 -8.66 5.98 -5.00
C LEU A 18 -9.60 6.55 -6.04
N GLY A 19 -9.21 6.52 -7.28
CA GLY A 19 -10.02 7.04 -8.35
C GLY A 19 -9.67 8.46 -8.78
N ASP A 20 -8.79 9.13 -8.05
CA ASP A 20 -8.18 10.37 -8.52
C ASP A 20 -7.21 10.00 -9.63
N SER A 21 -7.44 10.48 -10.85
CA SER A 21 -6.70 10.02 -12.02
C SER A 21 -5.21 10.30 -11.97
N ASP A 22 -4.79 11.37 -11.29
CA ASP A 22 -3.40 11.79 -11.30
C ASP A 22 -2.62 11.38 -10.05
N ASN A 23 -3.31 11.15 -8.93
CA ASN A 23 -2.68 10.86 -7.65
C ASN A 23 -3.44 9.79 -6.86
N SER A 24 -3.84 8.73 -7.55
CA SER A 24 -4.54 7.64 -6.88
C SER A 24 -3.62 6.93 -5.90
N PHE A 25 -4.03 6.84 -4.65
CA PHE A 25 -3.23 6.15 -3.63
C PHE A 25 -4.13 5.67 -2.48
N PHE A 26 -3.58 4.76 -1.66
CA PHE A 26 -4.17 4.41 -0.38
C PHE A 26 -3.06 4.15 0.62
N ILE A 27 -3.40 4.18 1.92
CA ILE A 27 -2.45 4.01 3.02
C ILE A 27 -2.70 2.65 3.67
N LEU A 28 -1.64 1.87 3.84
CA LEU A 28 -1.68 0.62 4.59
C LEU A 28 -1.26 0.84 6.04
N PHE A 29 -1.86 0.08 6.95
CA PHE A 29 -1.44 0.05 8.34
C PHE A 29 -1.83 -1.30 8.97
N ASN A 30 -1.07 -1.75 9.98
CA ASN A 30 -1.45 -2.92 10.75
C ASN A 30 -2.81 -2.69 11.42
N GLU A 31 -3.58 -3.75 11.61
CA GLU A 31 -4.92 -3.67 12.19
C GLU A 31 -4.96 -3.07 13.60
N ASN A 32 -3.82 -2.99 14.28
CA ASN A 32 -3.70 -2.38 15.59
C ASN A 32 -3.35 -0.88 15.53
N ALA A 33 -3.58 -0.23 14.40
CA ALA A 33 -3.27 1.20 14.23
C ALA A 33 -4.03 2.05 15.25
N PRO A 34 -3.42 3.19 15.68
CA PRO A 34 -4.15 4.17 16.48
C PRO A 34 -5.41 4.66 15.75
N GLU A 35 -6.45 4.99 16.50
CA GLU A 35 -7.73 5.36 15.93
C GLU A 35 -7.66 6.46 14.87
N GLU A 36 -6.86 7.47 15.10
CA GLU A 36 -6.69 8.59 14.17
C GLU A 36 -6.11 8.15 12.82
N LEU A 37 -5.20 7.19 12.84
CA LEU A 37 -4.59 6.66 11.62
C LEU A 37 -5.44 5.58 10.98
N ALA A 38 -6.19 4.84 11.79
CA ALA A 38 -7.09 3.81 11.27
C ALA A 38 -8.19 4.42 10.39
N GLU A 39 -8.64 5.62 10.71
CA GLU A 39 -9.69 6.29 9.95
C GLU A 39 -9.33 6.54 8.49
N ILE A 40 -8.04 6.76 8.21
CA ILE A 40 -7.56 7.07 6.87
C ILE A 40 -6.79 5.91 6.22
N SER A 41 -6.79 4.74 6.85
CA SER A 41 -5.96 3.62 6.40
C SER A 41 -6.77 2.39 6.04
N VAL A 42 -6.21 1.59 5.13
CA VAL A 42 -6.64 0.23 4.87
C VAL A 42 -5.90 -0.64 5.89
N LEU A 43 -6.65 -1.36 6.70
CA LEU A 43 -6.10 -2.14 7.81
C LEU A 43 -5.89 -3.60 7.41
N HIS A 44 -4.82 -4.20 7.90
CA HIS A 44 -4.49 -5.57 7.56
C HIS A 44 -3.85 -6.30 8.74
N THR A 45 -3.80 -7.63 8.62
CA THR A 45 -3.14 -8.48 9.62
C THR A 45 -1.64 -8.14 9.68
N ILE A 46 -1.03 -8.46 10.82
CA ILE A 46 0.42 -8.30 10.97
C ILE A 46 1.08 -9.46 10.23
N SER A 47 1.98 -9.13 9.30
CA SER A 47 2.63 -10.13 8.49
C SER A 47 3.64 -10.96 9.30
N ALA A 48 3.60 -12.28 9.11
CA ALA A 48 4.60 -13.18 9.68
C ALA A 48 5.84 -13.30 8.78
N VAL A 49 5.77 -12.77 7.56
CA VAL A 49 6.84 -12.84 6.57
C VAL A 49 7.21 -11.43 6.16
N TYR A 50 8.52 -11.13 6.20
CA TYR A 50 8.97 -9.84 5.70
C TYR A 50 10.32 -9.97 4.99
N LYS A 51 10.38 -9.44 3.77
CA LYS A 51 11.61 -9.12 3.05
C LYS A 51 11.41 -7.76 2.41
N GLU A 52 12.47 -6.98 2.32
CA GLU A 52 12.40 -5.63 1.81
C GLU A 52 11.88 -5.59 0.36
N PRO A 53 10.82 -4.84 0.09
CA PRO A 53 10.37 -4.65 -1.29
C PRO A 53 11.37 -3.83 -2.08
N ALA A 54 11.44 -4.09 -3.38
CA ALA A 54 12.39 -3.41 -4.25
C ALA A 54 11.76 -3.15 -5.62
N PRO A 55 12.25 -2.15 -6.36
CA PRO A 55 11.82 -1.94 -7.75
C PRO A 55 12.02 -3.22 -8.56
N GLY A 56 11.04 -3.55 -9.38
CA GLY A 56 11.02 -4.78 -10.15
C GLY A 56 10.20 -5.89 -9.52
N ASP A 57 9.89 -5.78 -8.23
CA ASP A 57 8.98 -6.72 -7.57
C ASP A 57 7.53 -6.48 -8.04
N THR A 58 6.68 -7.47 -7.82
CA THR A 58 5.26 -7.38 -8.14
C THR A 58 4.45 -7.30 -6.85
N MET A 59 3.49 -6.38 -6.81
CA MET A 59 2.51 -6.31 -5.73
C MET A 59 1.17 -6.80 -6.24
N LYS A 60 0.60 -7.78 -5.56
CA LYS A 60 -0.73 -8.31 -5.88
C LYS A 60 -1.75 -7.74 -4.89
N ILE A 61 -2.81 -7.15 -5.43
CA ILE A 61 -3.91 -6.59 -4.65
C ILE A 61 -5.19 -7.25 -5.15
N GLY A 62 -5.79 -8.12 -4.33
CA GLY A 62 -6.89 -8.94 -4.80
C GLY A 62 -6.41 -9.82 -5.95
N ASP A 63 -7.08 -9.74 -7.09
CA ASP A 63 -6.70 -10.49 -8.30
C ASP A 63 -5.84 -9.68 -9.27
N LYS A 64 -5.47 -8.46 -8.89
CA LYS A 64 -4.74 -7.55 -9.77
C LYS A 64 -3.27 -7.48 -9.39
N GLU A 65 -2.41 -7.40 -10.39
CA GLU A 65 -0.96 -7.35 -10.20
C GLU A 65 -0.41 -6.02 -10.70
N PHE A 66 0.52 -5.47 -9.93
CA PHE A 66 1.17 -4.21 -10.25
C PHE A 66 2.66 -4.37 -10.08
N LYS A 67 3.42 -3.68 -10.93
CA LYS A 67 4.87 -3.68 -10.83
C LYS A 67 5.32 -2.54 -9.91
N ILE A 68 6.22 -2.84 -8.98
CA ILE A 68 6.81 -1.82 -8.13
C ILE A 68 7.88 -1.09 -8.95
N THR A 69 7.73 0.21 -9.12
CA THR A 69 8.66 1.03 -9.91
C THR A 69 9.64 1.81 -9.05
N ALA A 70 9.25 2.13 -7.81
CA ALA A 70 10.11 2.83 -6.87
C ALA A 70 9.67 2.54 -5.44
N VAL A 71 10.61 2.59 -4.51
CA VAL A 71 10.35 2.41 -3.08
C VAL A 71 11.03 3.53 -2.33
N GLY A 72 10.27 4.33 -1.58
CA GLY A 72 10.82 5.41 -0.77
C GLY A 72 11.74 4.88 0.32
N VAL A 73 12.70 5.69 0.74
CA VAL A 73 13.75 5.23 1.66
C VAL A 73 13.23 4.82 3.04
N GLU A 74 12.08 5.34 3.46
CA GLU A 74 11.48 4.99 4.75
C GLU A 74 10.42 3.89 4.66
N ALA A 75 9.91 3.61 3.45
CA ALA A 75 8.82 2.66 3.27
C ALA A 75 9.15 1.25 3.78
N PRO A 76 10.33 0.67 3.50
CA PRO A 76 10.65 -0.66 4.02
C PRO A 76 10.64 -0.72 5.54
N TYR A 77 11.15 0.32 6.18
CA TYR A 77 11.19 0.38 7.64
C TYR A 77 9.77 0.48 8.24
N THR A 78 8.96 1.41 7.74
CA THR A 78 7.60 1.60 8.28
C THR A 78 6.71 0.39 7.97
N LEU A 79 6.89 -0.23 6.80
CA LEU A 79 6.14 -1.43 6.46
C LEU A 79 6.48 -2.58 7.39
N ARG A 80 7.76 -2.75 7.69
CA ARG A 80 8.21 -3.84 8.59
C ARG A 80 7.74 -3.62 10.02
N GLU A 81 7.88 -2.40 10.54
CA GLU A 81 7.64 -2.12 11.96
C GLU A 81 6.18 -1.82 12.26
N LEU A 82 5.47 -1.19 11.35
CA LEU A 82 4.11 -0.69 11.57
C LEU A 82 3.09 -1.24 10.58
N GLY A 83 3.55 -1.97 9.56
CA GLY A 83 2.68 -2.35 8.44
C GLY A 83 2.19 -1.13 7.68
N HIS A 84 2.91 -0.02 7.78
CA HIS A 84 2.49 1.30 7.30
C HIS A 84 3.29 1.73 6.08
N CYS A 85 2.59 2.02 5.00
CA CYS A 85 3.17 2.70 3.85
C CYS A 85 2.04 3.23 2.97
N THR A 86 2.36 4.20 2.13
CA THR A 86 1.43 4.71 1.13
C THR A 86 1.68 3.98 -0.19
N ILE A 87 0.63 3.41 -0.76
CA ILE A 87 0.69 2.74 -2.05
C ILE A 87 0.17 3.73 -3.08
N ASN A 88 1.05 4.18 -3.97
CA ASN A 88 0.76 5.22 -4.96
C ASN A 88 0.82 4.63 -6.36
N PHE A 89 -0.23 4.85 -7.15
CA PHE A 89 -0.36 4.27 -8.49
C PHE A 89 0.20 5.17 -9.60
N GLY A 90 0.94 6.21 -9.22
CA GLY A 90 1.53 7.13 -10.19
C GLY A 90 2.72 6.58 -10.97
N GLY A 91 3.33 5.49 -10.49
CA GLY A 91 4.52 4.91 -11.12
C GLY A 91 5.73 5.85 -11.06
N GLY A 92 6.66 5.66 -11.99
CA GLY A 92 7.83 6.52 -12.08
C GLY A 92 9.07 5.95 -11.40
N ALA A 93 10.21 6.53 -11.67
CA ALA A 93 11.51 6.04 -11.19
C ALA A 93 11.84 6.51 -9.78
N GLU A 94 11.07 7.44 -9.22
CA GLU A 94 11.30 7.97 -7.88
C GLU A 94 10.01 7.96 -7.09
N ALA A 95 10.11 7.67 -5.78
CA ALA A 95 8.98 7.73 -4.89
C ALA A 95 8.56 9.19 -4.68
N ALA A 96 7.25 9.43 -4.66
CA ALA A 96 6.70 10.76 -4.41
C ALA A 96 7.06 11.26 -3.01
N LEU A 97 7.09 10.35 -2.02
CA LEU A 97 7.44 10.64 -0.64
C LEU A 97 8.29 9.47 -0.09
N PRO A 98 9.09 9.70 0.96
CA PRO A 98 9.93 8.63 1.53
C PRO A 98 9.15 7.40 2.01
N GLY A 99 7.89 7.56 2.39
CA GLY A 99 7.05 6.46 2.86
C GLY A 99 6.19 5.80 1.79
N CYS A 100 6.43 6.08 0.51
CA CYS A 100 5.62 5.56 -0.60
C CYS A 100 6.26 4.37 -1.29
N ILE A 101 5.40 3.45 -1.77
CA ILE A 101 5.77 2.45 -2.75
C ILE A 101 4.99 2.81 -4.01
N MET A 102 5.70 2.99 -5.12
CA MET A 102 5.11 3.40 -6.39
C MET A 102 4.79 2.17 -7.24
N LEU A 103 3.58 2.10 -7.75
CA LEU A 103 3.11 1.00 -8.57
C LEU A 103 2.76 1.47 -9.98
N GLU A 104 2.94 0.56 -10.93
CA GLU A 104 2.58 0.75 -12.32
C GLU A 104 1.73 -0.42 -12.79
N GLY A 105 0.64 -0.15 -13.49
CA GLY A 105 -0.23 -1.17 -14.05
C GLY A 105 -1.40 -0.53 -14.78
N SER A 106 -2.02 -1.30 -15.68
CA SER A 106 -3.15 -0.82 -16.48
C SER A 106 -4.49 -0.96 -15.75
N GLU A 107 -4.55 -1.76 -14.71
CA GLU A 107 -5.78 -2.00 -13.95
C GLU A 107 -5.93 -0.99 -12.82
N LYS A 108 -7.17 -0.74 -12.42
CA LYS A 108 -7.46 0.14 -11.29
C LYS A 108 -7.93 -0.69 -10.11
N VAL A 109 -7.44 -0.36 -8.92
CA VAL A 109 -7.90 -0.96 -7.68
C VAL A 109 -9.25 -0.37 -7.32
N THR A 110 -10.19 -1.22 -6.92
CA THR A 110 -11.52 -0.82 -6.50
C THR A 110 -11.72 -1.16 -5.03
N VAL A 111 -12.85 -0.73 -4.47
CA VAL A 111 -13.19 -1.02 -3.07
C VAL A 111 -13.24 -2.53 -2.82
N GLU A 112 -13.74 -3.30 -3.77
CA GLU A 112 -13.82 -4.75 -3.63
C GLU A 112 -12.45 -5.40 -3.49
N ASP A 113 -11.43 -4.85 -4.11
CA ASP A 113 -10.06 -5.39 -4.02
C ASP A 113 -9.46 -5.22 -2.62
N LEU A 114 -9.98 -4.27 -1.85
CA LEU A 114 -9.46 -3.90 -0.54
C LEU A 114 -10.37 -4.35 0.61
N GLN A 115 -11.15 -5.37 0.37
CA GLN A 115 -12.02 -5.95 1.40
C GLN A 115 -11.57 -7.34 1.84
#